data_d656847eca1d379fc74c26f7a298219c
#
_entry.id   d656847eca1d379fc74c26f7a298219c
#
_cell.length_a   1.000
_cell.length_b   1.000
_cell.length_c   1.000
_cell.angle_alpha   90.00
_cell.angle_beta   90.00
_cell.angle_gamma   90.00
#
_symmetry.space_group_name_H-M   'P 1'
#
loop_
_entity.id
_entity.type
_entity.pdbx_description
1 polymer ?
#
loop_
_entity_poly.entity_id
_entity_poly.type
_entity_poly.pdbx_seq_one_letter_code
_entity_poly.pdbx_strand_id
1 'polypeptide(L)'
;MMKSIQRAALSATVCALFGAATIPSAHAAGDTIKIGFITDMSGTYADFDGQGGVEAIRMAIADAGGTINGKKVELVFADHQNKADIAANKAREWFDRDGVDMLVGGVNSAASLAMGKVAGEKKKVFISVGAGTTRQTNEECNAYTIQYAYDTTALARGTGAAITRQGGKSWYFLTADYAFGTSLEKDTSDVVKSNGGNVVGATRVPLATSDFSSFLLQAQSSKAQILGLAVAGGDVINAIKAANEFGVNKTMKLAGLLIFINDTHSLGLQLTQGMYLTDGWYWDLNDQSRAWANRYFMKMKKMPSMFQAGDASAVGQYLKAVKAVGSTDPDQVMDYLRKNRINDFFTSNGVVRPDGRMVHDMYLMEVKKPSESKRPWDYYKLVQTIPGEQAYMTKAESKCALWK
;
A
#
# COMPACT_ATOMS: atom_id res chain seq x y z
N MET A 1 99.51 20.29 -30.75
CA MET A 1 99.49 18.85 -31.05
C MET A 1 98.10 18.34 -30.59
N MET A 2 97.50 17.63 -31.44
CA MET A 2 96.28 16.87 -31.36
C MET A 2 94.90 17.60 -31.32
N LYS A 3 94.28 17.46 -32.45
CA LYS A 3 92.90 17.84 -32.83
C LYS A 3 91.88 16.97 -32.13
N SER A 4 90.78 17.52 -31.61
CA SER A 4 89.61 16.78 -31.25
C SER A 4 88.42 17.27 -32.07
N ILE A 5 87.80 16.33 -32.72
CA ILE A 5 86.65 16.46 -33.64
C ILE A 5 85.35 16.49 -32.81
N GLN A 6 84.55 17.58 -32.90
CA GLN A 6 83.19 17.61 -32.39
C GLN A 6 82.26 16.97 -33.40
N ARG A 7 81.50 15.97 -32.95
CA ARG A 7 80.28 15.47 -33.63
C ARG A 7 79.02 16.02 -32.98
N ALA A 8 78.30 16.78 -33.76
CA ALA A 8 76.96 17.24 -33.38
C ALA A 8 75.94 16.13 -33.57
N ALA A 9 75.21 15.84 -32.54
CA ALA A 9 74.07 14.93 -32.59
C ALA A 9 72.77 15.79 -32.61
N LEU A 10 71.98 15.66 -33.69
CA LEU A 10 70.63 16.20 -33.82
C LEU A 10 69.67 15.31 -33.05
N SER A 11 69.04 15.84 -32.02
CA SER A 11 67.95 15.17 -31.30
C SER A 11 66.62 15.66 -31.89
N ALA A 12 65.93 14.81 -32.59
CA ALA A 12 64.56 15.05 -33.02
C ALA A 12 63.54 14.68 -31.88
N THR A 13 62.89 15.68 -31.32
CA THR A 13 61.85 15.52 -30.31
C THR A 13 60.53 15.21 -31.01
N VAL A 14 60.05 13.96 -30.91
CA VAL A 14 58.72 13.55 -31.34
C VAL A 14 57.71 13.84 -30.19
N CYS A 15 56.88 14.88 -30.32
CA CYS A 15 55.76 15.12 -29.44
C CYS A 15 54.63 14.12 -29.76
N ALA A 16 54.48 13.09 -28.94
CA ALA A 16 53.30 12.19 -28.98
C ALA A 16 52.15 12.88 -28.26
N LEU A 17 51.18 13.37 -29.02
CA LEU A 17 49.86 13.84 -28.50
C LEU A 17 49.04 12.61 -28.09
N PHE A 18 49.05 12.27 -26.80
CA PHE A 18 48.07 11.34 -26.23
C PHE A 18 46.74 12.07 -26.11
N GLY A 19 45.85 11.88 -27.11
CA GLY A 19 44.44 12.20 -27.01
C GLY A 19 43.80 11.30 -25.97
N ALA A 20 43.50 11.82 -24.78
CA ALA A 20 42.65 11.14 -23.80
C ALA A 20 41.24 11.02 -24.37
N ALA A 21 40.94 9.88 -24.97
CA ALA A 21 39.56 9.50 -25.27
C ALA A 21 38.85 9.27 -23.95
N THR A 22 37.99 10.25 -23.55
CA THR A 22 37.00 10.04 -22.49
C THR A 22 36.00 9.01 -22.97
N ILE A 23 36.22 7.75 -22.58
CA ILE A 23 35.23 6.70 -22.72
C ILE A 23 34.08 7.11 -21.78
N PRO A 24 32.85 7.38 -22.27
CA PRO A 24 31.72 7.53 -21.39
C PRO A 24 31.59 6.21 -20.62
N SER A 25 31.63 6.25 -19.29
CA SER A 25 31.32 5.12 -18.45
C SER A 25 29.87 4.76 -18.74
N ALA A 26 29.65 3.83 -19.67
CA ALA A 26 28.41 3.14 -19.78
C ALA A 26 28.21 2.46 -18.41
N HIS A 27 27.27 2.96 -17.61
CA HIS A 27 26.77 2.22 -16.48
C HIS A 27 26.33 0.88 -17.07
N ALA A 28 27.06 -0.19 -16.78
CA ALA A 28 26.65 -1.53 -17.12
C ALA A 28 25.25 -1.70 -16.55
N ALA A 29 24.26 -1.88 -17.42
CA ALA A 29 22.91 -2.23 -16.99
C ALA A 29 23.08 -3.46 -16.10
N GLY A 30 22.77 -3.32 -14.79
CA GLY A 30 23.04 -4.39 -13.83
C GLY A 30 22.43 -5.71 -14.29
N ASP A 31 23.10 -6.82 -14.01
CA ASP A 31 22.63 -8.17 -14.35
C ASP A 31 21.41 -8.61 -13.53
N THR A 32 20.88 -7.72 -12.70
CA THR A 32 19.76 -7.98 -11.80
C THR A 32 18.67 -6.91 -11.93
N ILE A 33 17.43 -7.29 -11.65
CA ILE A 33 16.30 -6.41 -11.41
C ILE A 33 16.03 -6.44 -9.90
N LYS A 34 16.17 -5.30 -9.22
CA LYS A 34 16.03 -5.23 -7.77
C LYS A 34 14.70 -4.63 -7.37
N ILE A 35 13.92 -5.40 -6.62
CA ILE A 35 12.66 -4.99 -6.00
C ILE A 35 12.94 -4.63 -4.53
N GLY A 36 12.62 -3.40 -4.13
CA GLY A 36 12.72 -2.94 -2.76
C GLY A 36 11.36 -2.97 -2.06
N PHE A 37 11.24 -3.68 -0.95
CA PHE A 37 10.06 -3.71 -0.13
C PHE A 37 10.31 -2.98 1.18
N ILE A 38 9.66 -1.81 1.37
CA ILE A 38 9.78 -1.03 2.62
C ILE A 38 8.41 -0.98 3.28
N THR A 39 8.29 -1.60 4.45
CA THR A 39 7.03 -1.68 5.18
C THR A 39 7.26 -1.71 6.69
N ASP A 40 6.21 -1.88 7.49
CA ASP A 40 6.31 -2.14 8.93
C ASP A 40 6.59 -3.63 9.15
N MET A 41 7.79 -3.95 9.67
CA MET A 41 8.21 -5.33 9.93
C MET A 41 8.04 -5.74 11.39
N SER A 42 7.91 -4.78 12.31
CA SER A 42 8.00 -5.03 13.75
C SER A 42 6.94 -4.30 14.59
N GLY A 43 6.20 -3.34 14.00
CA GLY A 43 5.23 -2.51 14.71
C GLY A 43 3.79 -2.99 14.60
N THR A 44 2.85 -2.06 14.81
CA THR A 44 1.41 -2.33 14.91
C THR A 44 0.79 -2.83 13.60
N TYR A 45 1.47 -2.66 12.45
CA TYR A 45 1.00 -3.09 11.13
C TYR A 45 1.75 -4.32 10.57
N ALA A 46 2.69 -4.88 11.33
CA ALA A 46 3.54 -5.98 10.86
C ALA A 46 2.74 -7.25 10.48
N ASP A 47 1.59 -7.49 11.12
CA ASP A 47 0.78 -8.71 10.87
C ASP A 47 -0.01 -8.67 9.56
N PHE A 48 -0.30 -7.47 9.01
CA PHE A 48 -0.98 -7.40 7.71
C PHE A 48 -0.06 -7.22 6.51
N ASP A 49 1.19 -6.91 6.72
CA ASP A 49 2.15 -6.74 5.63
C ASP A 49 3.45 -7.48 5.99
N GLY A 50 4.43 -6.86 6.57
CA GLY A 50 5.61 -7.45 7.19
C GLY A 50 6.22 -8.65 6.44
N GLN A 51 6.50 -9.72 7.17
CA GLN A 51 7.03 -10.98 6.60
C GLN A 51 6.06 -11.65 5.63
N GLY A 52 4.75 -11.41 5.80
CA GLY A 52 3.72 -11.88 4.88
C GLY A 52 3.87 -11.25 3.49
N GLY A 53 4.11 -9.94 3.42
CA GLY A 53 4.40 -9.23 2.18
C GLY A 53 5.70 -9.73 1.51
N VAL A 54 6.76 -9.96 2.31
CA VAL A 54 8.00 -10.56 1.78
C VAL A 54 7.73 -11.88 1.07
N GLU A 55 6.96 -12.78 1.68
CA GLU A 55 6.65 -14.08 1.07
C GLU A 55 5.73 -13.93 -0.15
N ALA A 56 4.76 -13.03 -0.11
CA ALA A 56 3.88 -12.74 -1.25
C ALA A 56 4.68 -12.24 -2.47
N ILE A 57 5.64 -11.35 -2.24
CA ILE A 57 6.54 -10.85 -3.30
C ILE A 57 7.45 -11.96 -3.83
N ARG A 58 7.98 -12.82 -2.95
CA ARG A 58 8.76 -14.00 -3.39
C ARG A 58 7.95 -14.94 -4.27
N MET A 59 6.67 -15.14 -3.94
CA MET A 59 5.76 -15.92 -4.79
C MET A 59 5.59 -15.27 -6.16
N ALA A 60 5.39 -13.95 -6.23
CA ALA A 60 5.26 -13.22 -7.49
C ALA A 60 6.53 -13.32 -8.36
N ILE A 61 7.71 -13.20 -7.75
CA ILE A 61 9.00 -13.37 -8.43
C ILE A 61 9.13 -14.79 -8.97
N ALA A 62 8.77 -15.81 -8.18
CA ALA A 62 8.80 -17.21 -8.60
C ALA A 62 7.81 -17.48 -9.75
N ASP A 63 6.61 -16.93 -9.68
CA ASP A 63 5.60 -17.05 -10.74
C ASP A 63 6.04 -16.38 -12.04
N ALA A 64 6.85 -15.33 -11.96
CA ALA A 64 7.47 -14.70 -13.12
C ALA A 64 8.70 -15.46 -13.67
N GLY A 65 9.10 -16.57 -13.03
CA GLY A 65 10.22 -17.41 -13.42
C GLY A 65 11.57 -17.03 -12.81
N GLY A 66 11.61 -16.08 -11.88
CA GLY A 66 12.83 -15.64 -11.17
C GLY A 66 13.82 -14.83 -12.01
N THR A 67 13.60 -14.77 -13.34
CA THR A 67 14.47 -14.10 -14.32
C THR A 67 13.61 -13.42 -15.38
N ILE A 68 13.87 -12.17 -15.68
CA ILE A 68 13.18 -11.39 -16.71
C ILE A 68 14.21 -10.86 -17.72
N ASN A 69 14.01 -11.14 -18.99
CA ASN A 69 14.90 -10.72 -20.08
C ASN A 69 16.39 -11.04 -19.81
N GLY A 70 16.66 -12.24 -19.23
CA GLY A 70 17.99 -12.70 -18.88
C GLY A 70 18.55 -12.15 -17.56
N LYS A 71 17.86 -11.23 -16.88
CA LYS A 71 18.29 -10.65 -15.61
C LYS A 71 17.60 -11.32 -14.43
N LYS A 72 18.36 -11.70 -13.40
CA LYS A 72 17.82 -12.25 -12.15
C LYS A 72 16.99 -11.19 -11.42
N VAL A 73 15.85 -11.60 -10.86
CA VAL A 73 15.05 -10.73 -9.99
C VAL A 73 15.45 -10.95 -8.53
N GLU A 74 15.79 -9.87 -7.84
CA GLU A 74 16.20 -9.88 -6.44
C GLU A 74 15.23 -9.03 -5.59
N LEU A 75 14.94 -9.52 -4.38
CA LEU A 75 14.14 -8.82 -3.39
C LEU A 75 15.02 -8.37 -2.22
N VAL A 76 15.00 -7.08 -1.92
CA VAL A 76 15.52 -6.51 -0.67
C VAL A 76 14.36 -5.92 0.13
N PHE A 77 14.42 -5.99 1.47
CA PHE A 77 13.34 -5.49 2.31
C PHE A 77 13.87 -4.78 3.55
N ALA A 78 13.10 -3.83 4.07
CA ALA A 78 13.47 -3.02 5.23
C ALA A 78 12.24 -2.62 6.05
N ASP A 79 12.48 -2.42 7.35
CA ASP A 79 11.51 -1.92 8.31
C ASP A 79 11.55 -0.40 8.37
N HIS A 80 10.43 0.26 8.08
CA HIS A 80 10.31 1.71 8.26
C HIS A 80 9.87 2.11 9.68
N GLN A 81 9.57 1.16 10.56
CA GLN A 81 9.20 1.39 11.96
C GLN A 81 8.07 2.43 12.12
N ASN A 82 7.17 2.54 11.15
CA ASN A 82 6.13 3.56 11.06
C ASN A 82 6.64 5.03 11.08
N LYS A 83 7.90 5.26 10.66
CA LYS A 83 8.56 6.57 10.62
C LYS A 83 8.83 7.02 9.18
N ALA A 84 8.32 8.19 8.83
CA ALA A 84 8.41 8.74 7.48
C ALA A 84 9.87 9.05 7.06
N ASP A 85 10.69 9.53 7.99
CA ASP A 85 12.10 9.83 7.78
C ASP A 85 12.93 8.57 7.53
N ILE A 86 12.70 7.49 8.27
CA ILE A 86 13.36 6.19 8.05
C ILE A 86 12.99 5.66 6.66
N ALA A 87 11.71 5.68 6.30
CA ALA A 87 11.23 5.24 5.00
C ALA A 87 11.86 6.03 3.84
N ALA A 88 11.86 7.37 3.94
CA ALA A 88 12.43 8.24 2.91
C ALA A 88 13.96 8.07 2.78
N ASN A 89 14.67 7.96 3.89
CA ASN A 89 16.13 7.78 3.88
C ASN A 89 16.50 6.42 3.26
N LYS A 90 15.80 5.36 3.62
CA LYS A 90 16.00 4.03 3.03
C LYS A 90 15.68 4.01 1.53
N ALA A 91 14.60 4.67 1.11
CA ALA A 91 14.27 4.80 -0.31
C ALA A 91 15.36 5.53 -1.11
N ARG A 92 15.90 6.65 -0.58
CA ARG A 92 17.03 7.38 -1.21
C ARG A 92 18.28 6.52 -1.29
N GLU A 93 18.67 5.87 -0.19
CA GLU A 93 19.82 4.97 -0.13
C GLU A 93 19.73 3.90 -1.23
N TRP A 94 18.59 3.24 -1.32
CA TRP A 94 18.37 2.16 -2.26
C TRP A 94 18.37 2.62 -3.73
N PHE A 95 17.77 3.77 -4.01
CA PHE A 95 17.78 4.31 -5.37
C PHE A 95 19.15 4.87 -5.79
N ASP A 96 19.89 5.50 -4.87
CA ASP A 96 21.13 6.20 -5.19
C ASP A 96 22.36 5.28 -5.14
N ARG A 97 22.35 4.26 -4.27
CA ARG A 97 23.53 3.43 -3.98
C ARG A 97 23.37 1.96 -4.31
N ASP A 98 22.19 1.40 -4.01
CA ASP A 98 22.01 -0.06 -4.06
C ASP A 98 21.40 -0.51 -5.39
N GLY A 99 21.04 0.43 -6.27
CA GLY A 99 20.52 0.14 -7.60
C GLY A 99 19.15 -0.53 -7.59
N VAL A 100 18.27 -0.19 -6.63
CA VAL A 100 16.89 -0.65 -6.61
C VAL A 100 16.12 -0.03 -7.78
N ASP A 101 15.41 -0.84 -8.55
CA ASP A 101 14.67 -0.43 -9.74
C ASP A 101 13.28 0.09 -9.39
N MET A 102 12.59 -0.57 -8.44
CA MET A 102 11.28 -0.15 -7.95
C MET A 102 11.13 -0.37 -6.44
N LEU A 103 10.25 0.41 -5.83
CA LEU A 103 9.76 0.18 -4.47
C LEU A 103 8.33 -0.34 -4.48
N VAL A 104 8.00 -1.17 -3.49
CA VAL A 104 6.64 -1.65 -3.20
C VAL A 104 6.39 -1.64 -1.68
N GLY A 105 5.13 -1.63 -1.24
CA GLY A 105 4.74 -1.70 0.17
C GLY A 105 4.21 -0.38 0.74
N GLY A 106 4.80 0.08 1.83
CA GLY A 106 4.45 1.39 2.43
C GLY A 106 3.15 1.36 3.22
N VAL A 107 3.00 0.42 4.14
CA VAL A 107 1.77 0.22 4.92
C VAL A 107 1.37 1.44 5.79
N ASN A 108 2.30 2.29 6.17
CA ASN A 108 2.02 3.53 6.91
C ASN A 108 1.89 4.71 5.94
N SER A 109 0.76 5.45 6.02
CA SER A 109 0.46 6.55 5.09
C SER A 109 1.52 7.67 5.10
N ALA A 110 2.07 8.05 6.25
CA ALA A 110 3.11 9.08 6.33
C ALA A 110 4.43 8.59 5.71
N ALA A 111 4.81 7.34 5.96
CA ALA A 111 5.96 6.69 5.35
C ALA A 111 5.80 6.58 3.82
N SER A 112 4.61 6.17 3.37
CA SER A 112 4.31 6.04 1.94
C SER A 112 4.34 7.38 1.20
N LEU A 113 3.76 8.45 1.76
CA LEU A 113 3.87 9.79 1.18
C LEU A 113 5.34 10.23 1.05
N ALA A 114 6.15 9.97 2.08
CA ALA A 114 7.57 10.30 2.05
C ALA A 114 8.34 9.48 0.99
N MET A 115 8.07 8.18 0.86
CA MET A 115 8.63 7.35 -0.22
C MET A 115 8.17 7.79 -1.61
N GLY A 116 6.88 8.12 -1.76
CA GLY A 116 6.32 8.63 -3.01
C GLY A 116 6.99 9.92 -3.48
N LYS A 117 7.27 10.84 -2.53
CA LYS A 117 8.04 12.06 -2.81
C LYS A 117 9.45 11.72 -3.33
N VAL A 118 10.15 10.81 -2.65
CA VAL A 118 11.48 10.36 -3.09
C VAL A 118 11.42 9.69 -4.46
N ALA A 119 10.43 8.84 -4.70
CA ALA A 119 10.24 8.18 -6.01
C ALA A 119 10.02 9.21 -7.13
N GLY A 120 9.21 10.24 -6.88
CA GLY A 120 9.01 11.35 -7.82
C GLY A 120 10.30 12.14 -8.10
N GLU A 121 11.05 12.50 -7.05
CA GLU A 121 12.34 13.20 -7.16
C GLU A 121 13.38 12.41 -7.95
N LYS A 122 13.44 11.09 -7.74
CA LYS A 122 14.42 10.18 -8.36
C LYS A 122 13.94 9.58 -9.68
N LYS A 123 12.72 9.87 -10.09
CA LYS A 123 12.04 9.24 -11.25
C LYS A 123 12.15 7.71 -11.18
N LYS A 124 11.70 7.13 -10.09
CA LYS A 124 11.72 5.68 -9.84
C LYS A 124 10.32 5.19 -9.51
N VAL A 125 9.99 4.00 -9.98
CA VAL A 125 8.65 3.42 -9.75
C VAL A 125 8.47 3.10 -8.25
N PHE A 126 7.35 3.57 -7.70
CA PHE A 126 6.87 3.16 -6.39
C PHE A 126 5.40 2.71 -6.50
N ILE A 127 5.12 1.48 -6.10
CA ILE A 127 3.75 0.96 -6.01
C ILE A 127 3.40 0.84 -4.53
N SER A 128 2.60 1.79 -4.06
CA SER A 128 2.08 1.83 -2.69
C SER A 128 0.88 0.90 -2.57
N VAL A 129 1.02 -0.16 -1.79
CA VAL A 129 -0.05 -1.15 -1.61
C VAL A 129 -0.82 -0.89 -0.31
N GLY A 130 -0.10 -0.66 0.78
CA GLY A 130 -0.69 -0.67 2.11
C GLY A 130 -1.17 0.69 2.64
N ALA A 131 -0.76 1.83 2.04
CA ALA A 131 -1.16 3.15 2.51
C ALA A 131 -2.56 3.55 2.03
N GLY A 132 -3.40 4.01 2.97
CA GLY A 132 -4.78 4.38 2.66
C GLY A 132 -5.02 5.85 2.34
N THR A 133 -4.13 6.77 2.71
CA THR A 133 -4.37 8.21 2.52
C THR A 133 -4.65 8.58 1.07
N THR A 134 -5.77 9.26 0.80
CA THR A 134 -6.12 9.78 -0.53
C THR A 134 -5.16 10.86 -1.03
N ARG A 135 -4.37 11.49 -0.14
CA ARG A 135 -3.39 12.51 -0.53
C ARG A 135 -2.40 12.01 -1.58
N GLN A 136 -2.08 10.70 -1.57
CA GLN A 136 -1.09 10.11 -2.46
C GLN A 136 -1.46 10.16 -3.95
N THR A 137 -2.75 10.12 -4.26
CA THR A 137 -3.29 10.24 -5.64
C THR A 137 -4.06 11.54 -5.85
N ASN A 138 -3.98 12.46 -4.89
CA ASN A 138 -4.61 13.76 -4.92
C ASN A 138 -3.56 14.87 -4.82
N GLU A 139 -3.44 15.55 -3.66
CA GLU A 139 -2.54 16.70 -3.49
C GLU A 139 -1.06 16.35 -3.68
N GLU A 140 -0.66 15.10 -3.38
CA GLU A 140 0.73 14.63 -3.43
C GLU A 140 0.99 13.61 -4.55
N CYS A 141 0.12 13.62 -5.57
CA CYS A 141 0.31 12.74 -6.72
C CYS A 141 1.59 13.08 -7.50
N ASN A 142 2.23 12.06 -8.06
CA ASN A 142 3.36 12.22 -8.96
C ASN A 142 3.37 11.13 -10.04
N ALA A 143 4.18 11.34 -11.09
CA ALA A 143 4.17 10.48 -12.27
C ALA A 143 4.67 9.05 -12.04
N TYR A 144 5.36 8.79 -10.94
CA TYR A 144 6.06 7.52 -10.67
C TYR A 144 5.48 6.73 -9.51
N THR A 145 4.40 7.22 -8.88
CA THR A 145 3.73 6.52 -7.77
C THR A 145 2.38 6.00 -8.19
N ILE A 146 2.11 4.73 -7.87
CA ILE A 146 0.81 4.09 -8.02
C ILE A 146 0.31 3.73 -6.62
N GLN A 147 -0.92 4.11 -6.27
CA GLN A 147 -1.63 3.62 -5.09
C GLN A 147 -2.53 2.46 -5.50
N TYR A 148 -2.26 1.25 -4.97
CA TYR A 148 -2.72 0.01 -5.61
C TYR A 148 -4.00 -0.57 -5.01
N ALA A 149 -3.99 -0.97 -3.73
CA ALA A 149 -5.06 -1.83 -3.21
C ALA A 149 -6.34 -1.08 -2.80
N TYR A 150 -6.23 0.11 -2.20
CA TYR A 150 -7.39 0.85 -1.66
C TYR A 150 -7.03 2.31 -1.37
N ASP A 151 -8.01 3.10 -0.93
CA ASP A 151 -7.82 4.38 -0.26
C ASP A 151 -8.94 4.67 0.74
N THR A 152 -8.80 5.77 1.50
CA THR A 152 -9.76 6.15 2.53
C THR A 152 -11.12 6.58 1.96
N THR A 153 -11.18 7.08 0.72
CA THR A 153 -12.45 7.37 0.04
C THR A 153 -13.23 6.07 -0.23
N ALA A 154 -12.55 5.02 -0.71
CA ALA A 154 -13.20 3.73 -0.97
C ALA A 154 -13.75 3.09 0.32
N LEU A 155 -13.01 3.17 1.42
CA LEU A 155 -13.47 2.70 2.73
C LEU A 155 -14.71 3.48 3.20
N ALA A 156 -14.68 4.81 3.08
CA ALA A 156 -15.78 5.68 3.47
C ALA A 156 -17.04 5.41 2.64
N ARG A 157 -16.90 5.28 1.31
CA ARG A 157 -18.01 5.01 0.38
C ARG A 157 -18.59 3.61 0.52
N GLY A 158 -17.81 2.66 0.99
CA GLY A 158 -18.29 1.32 1.35
C GLY A 158 -18.90 1.32 2.76
N THR A 159 -18.07 1.15 3.77
CA THR A 159 -18.49 0.94 5.16
C THR A 159 -19.22 2.15 5.73
N GLY A 160 -18.70 3.38 5.56
CA GLY A 160 -19.31 4.60 6.08
C GLY A 160 -20.71 4.85 5.51
N ALA A 161 -20.86 4.74 4.18
CA ALA A 161 -22.15 4.91 3.52
C ALA A 161 -23.16 3.82 3.92
N ALA A 162 -22.73 2.56 3.96
CA ALA A 162 -23.60 1.43 4.30
C ALA A 162 -24.22 1.60 5.69
N ILE A 163 -23.39 1.89 6.70
CA ILE A 163 -23.85 2.07 8.08
C ILE A 163 -24.78 3.29 8.21
N THR A 164 -24.43 4.40 7.54
CA THR A 164 -25.25 5.64 7.61
C THR A 164 -26.61 5.44 6.94
N ARG A 165 -26.68 4.73 5.82
CA ARG A 165 -27.96 4.41 5.14
C ARG A 165 -28.83 3.45 5.93
N GLN A 166 -28.25 2.57 6.74
CA GLN A 166 -28.95 1.66 7.64
C GLN A 166 -29.45 2.34 8.93
N GLY A 167 -29.35 3.67 9.05
CA GLY A 167 -29.88 4.43 10.18
C GLY A 167 -28.82 4.89 11.20
N GLY A 168 -27.57 4.57 11.04
CA GLY A 168 -26.48 5.10 11.87
C GLY A 168 -26.18 6.55 11.53
N LYS A 169 -26.91 7.49 12.13
CA LYS A 169 -26.90 8.90 11.72
C LYS A 169 -25.95 9.79 12.50
N SER A 170 -25.65 9.50 13.77
CA SER A 170 -24.72 10.32 14.56
C SER A 170 -23.44 9.55 14.82
N TRP A 171 -22.30 10.15 14.46
CA TRP A 171 -20.98 9.52 14.48
C TRP A 171 -20.01 10.24 15.41
N TYR A 172 -19.22 9.46 16.14
CA TYR A 172 -18.04 9.92 16.86
C TYR A 172 -16.83 9.10 16.40
N PHE A 173 -15.66 9.73 16.19
CA PHE A 173 -14.49 9.03 15.69
C PHE A 173 -13.40 8.85 16.75
N LEU A 174 -12.79 7.68 16.79
CA LEU A 174 -11.43 7.48 17.30
C LEU A 174 -10.47 7.45 16.12
N THR A 175 -9.59 8.44 16.06
CA THR A 175 -8.82 8.75 14.87
C THR A 175 -7.33 8.65 15.14
N ALA A 176 -6.62 7.76 14.44
CA ALA A 176 -5.16 7.68 14.51
C ALA A 176 -4.52 9.04 14.20
N ASP A 177 -3.63 9.49 15.08
CA ASP A 177 -3.07 10.86 15.02
C ASP A 177 -1.93 10.97 13.99
N TYR A 178 -2.24 10.62 12.74
CA TYR A 178 -1.35 10.79 11.59
C TYR A 178 -2.14 10.78 10.27
N ALA A 179 -1.41 10.86 9.12
CA ALA A 179 -2.02 11.05 7.79
C ALA A 179 -3.17 10.10 7.44
N PHE A 180 -3.08 8.81 7.82
CA PHE A 180 -4.13 7.82 7.58
C PHE A 180 -5.42 8.18 8.32
N GLY A 181 -5.34 8.31 9.65
CA GLY A 181 -6.54 8.58 10.46
C GLY A 181 -7.21 9.89 10.06
N THR A 182 -6.42 10.94 9.81
CA THR A 182 -6.93 12.25 9.35
C THR A 182 -7.67 12.13 8.01
N SER A 183 -7.12 11.39 7.04
CA SER A 183 -7.79 11.16 5.75
C SER A 183 -9.07 10.35 5.93
N LEU A 184 -9.02 9.26 6.70
CA LEU A 184 -10.16 8.37 6.89
C LEU A 184 -11.33 9.04 7.63
N GLU A 185 -11.03 9.79 8.70
CA GLU A 185 -12.04 10.60 9.41
C GLU A 185 -12.69 11.62 8.48
N LYS A 186 -11.87 12.36 7.71
CA LYS A 186 -12.36 13.37 6.77
C LYS A 186 -13.26 12.74 5.71
N ASP A 187 -12.77 11.73 5.01
CA ASP A 187 -13.50 11.10 3.90
C ASP A 187 -14.79 10.44 4.40
N THR A 188 -14.73 9.78 5.57
CA THR A 188 -15.93 9.18 6.18
C THR A 188 -16.92 10.25 6.66
N SER A 189 -16.43 11.35 7.23
CA SER A 189 -17.29 12.47 7.65
C SER A 189 -18.05 13.09 6.47
N ASP A 190 -17.40 13.26 5.33
CA ASP A 190 -18.01 13.78 4.12
C ASP A 190 -19.10 12.83 3.59
N VAL A 191 -18.82 11.53 3.60
CA VAL A 191 -19.78 10.48 3.20
C VAL A 191 -20.95 10.39 4.19
N VAL A 192 -20.71 10.46 5.49
CA VAL A 192 -21.76 10.47 6.52
C VAL A 192 -22.70 11.65 6.31
N LYS A 193 -22.16 12.85 6.12
CA LYS A 193 -22.95 14.07 5.87
C LYS A 193 -23.76 13.98 4.58
N SER A 194 -23.16 13.52 3.48
CA SER A 194 -23.83 13.37 2.19
C SER A 194 -24.95 12.31 2.22
N ASN A 195 -24.93 11.38 3.18
CA ASN A 195 -25.97 10.37 3.39
C ASN A 195 -26.95 10.75 4.54
N GLY A 196 -26.99 12.04 4.92
CA GLY A 196 -27.95 12.58 5.90
C GLY A 196 -27.62 12.20 7.35
N GLY A 197 -26.36 11.92 7.66
CA GLY A 197 -25.85 11.78 9.02
C GLY A 197 -25.07 13.02 9.47
N ASN A 198 -24.61 13.02 10.71
CA ASN A 198 -23.79 14.07 11.31
C ASN A 198 -22.65 13.49 12.13
N VAL A 199 -21.56 14.24 12.23
CA VAL A 199 -20.42 13.93 13.09
C VAL A 199 -20.49 14.82 14.32
N VAL A 200 -20.55 14.21 15.49
CA VAL A 200 -20.69 14.93 16.77
C VAL A 200 -19.36 15.16 17.48
N GLY A 201 -18.30 14.51 17.04
CA GLY A 201 -16.94 14.71 17.56
C GLY A 201 -15.94 13.65 17.10
N ALA A 202 -14.71 13.87 17.49
CA ALA A 202 -13.59 12.95 17.25
C ALA A 202 -12.52 13.12 18.34
N THR A 203 -11.78 12.04 18.61
CA THR A 203 -10.61 12.08 19.50
C THR A 203 -9.40 11.52 18.78
N ARG A 204 -8.25 12.19 18.90
CA ARG A 204 -6.98 11.72 18.36
C ARG A 204 -6.39 10.63 19.24
N VAL A 205 -5.96 9.55 18.61
CA VAL A 205 -5.36 8.37 19.26
C VAL A 205 -3.93 8.24 18.74
N PRO A 206 -2.92 8.29 19.62
CA PRO A 206 -1.55 8.03 19.24
C PRO A 206 -1.39 6.64 18.62
N LEU A 207 -0.47 6.51 17.65
CA LEU A 207 -0.17 5.20 17.04
C LEU A 207 0.42 4.25 18.08
N ALA A 208 0.04 2.99 18.02
CA ALA A 208 0.42 1.92 18.95
C ALA A 208 -0.11 2.14 20.38
N THR A 209 -1.32 2.66 20.50
CA THR A 209 -2.01 2.82 21.79
C THR A 209 -2.44 1.46 22.34
N SER A 210 -2.07 1.19 23.59
CA SER A 210 -2.46 -0.04 24.30
C SER A 210 -3.72 0.12 25.15
N ASP A 211 -3.96 1.32 25.72
CA ASP A 211 -5.10 1.61 26.59
C ASP A 211 -6.06 2.60 25.92
N PHE A 212 -7.27 2.13 25.63
CA PHE A 212 -8.33 2.89 24.98
C PHE A 212 -9.39 3.43 25.98
N SER A 213 -9.23 3.21 27.28
CA SER A 213 -10.27 3.53 28.30
C SER A 213 -10.74 4.98 28.25
N SER A 214 -9.82 5.94 28.28
CA SER A 214 -10.13 7.37 28.28
C SER A 214 -10.77 7.83 26.98
N PHE A 215 -10.33 7.30 25.85
CA PHE A 215 -10.88 7.59 24.52
C PHE A 215 -12.32 7.07 24.38
N LEU A 216 -12.59 5.88 24.90
CA LEU A 216 -13.92 5.26 24.89
C LEU A 216 -14.90 6.00 25.81
N LEU A 217 -14.47 6.48 26.98
CA LEU A 217 -15.28 7.31 27.86
C LEU A 217 -15.70 8.62 27.18
N GLN A 218 -14.79 9.27 26.44
CA GLN A 218 -15.11 10.46 25.65
C GLN A 218 -16.13 10.14 24.55
N ALA A 219 -15.95 9.02 23.85
CA ALA A 219 -16.88 8.57 22.83
C ALA A 219 -18.29 8.31 23.41
N GLN A 220 -18.40 7.61 24.54
CA GLN A 220 -19.68 7.37 25.22
C GLN A 220 -20.36 8.66 25.67
N SER A 221 -19.60 9.63 26.19
CA SER A 221 -20.11 10.93 26.62
C SER A 221 -20.72 11.73 25.47
N SER A 222 -20.32 11.47 24.23
CA SER A 222 -20.90 12.11 23.02
C SER A 222 -22.31 11.67 22.69
N LYS A 223 -22.77 10.52 23.23
CA LYS A 223 -24.05 9.86 22.92
C LYS A 223 -24.29 9.60 21.44
N ALA A 224 -23.20 9.46 20.64
CA ALA A 224 -23.28 9.10 19.24
C ALA A 224 -23.82 7.67 19.08
N GLN A 225 -24.55 7.42 18.01
CA GLN A 225 -25.03 6.07 17.66
C GLN A 225 -23.89 5.16 17.17
N ILE A 226 -22.91 5.76 16.47
CA ILE A 226 -21.81 5.04 15.81
C ILE A 226 -20.47 5.52 16.35
N LEU A 227 -19.65 4.56 16.75
CA LEU A 227 -18.23 4.78 17.00
C LEU A 227 -17.43 4.38 15.75
N GLY A 228 -16.99 5.37 15.00
CA GLY A 228 -16.14 5.20 13.83
C GLY A 228 -14.68 4.96 14.26
N LEU A 229 -14.19 3.76 14.04
CA LEU A 229 -12.79 3.39 14.33
C LEU A 229 -11.92 3.73 13.14
N ALA A 230 -11.39 4.96 13.10
CA ALA A 230 -10.40 5.42 12.11
C ALA A 230 -8.97 5.13 12.60
N VAL A 231 -8.78 3.95 13.15
CA VAL A 231 -7.53 3.29 13.59
C VAL A 231 -7.42 1.94 12.90
N ALA A 232 -6.25 1.30 12.92
CA ALA A 232 -6.03 0.02 12.24
C ALA A 232 -5.01 -0.84 13.00
N GLY A 233 -4.92 -2.13 12.67
CA GLY A 233 -3.96 -3.06 13.23
C GLY A 233 -4.13 -3.30 14.72
N GLY A 234 -3.02 -3.31 15.44
CA GLY A 234 -3.05 -3.45 16.89
C GLY A 234 -3.99 -2.47 17.58
N ASP A 235 -4.07 -1.23 17.06
CA ASP A 235 -4.94 -0.20 17.64
C ASP A 235 -6.43 -0.51 17.45
N VAL A 236 -6.87 -0.99 16.28
CA VAL A 236 -8.28 -1.38 16.09
C VAL A 236 -8.63 -2.63 16.90
N ILE A 237 -7.71 -3.58 17.02
CA ILE A 237 -7.89 -4.77 17.86
C ILE A 237 -8.08 -4.36 19.33
N ASN A 238 -7.21 -3.49 19.85
CA ASN A 238 -7.28 -3.00 21.23
C ASN A 238 -8.54 -2.18 21.48
N ALA A 239 -8.92 -1.30 20.54
CA ALA A 239 -10.14 -0.51 20.63
C ALA A 239 -11.41 -1.38 20.69
N ILE A 240 -11.50 -2.42 19.84
CA ILE A 240 -12.66 -3.33 19.83
C ILE A 240 -12.73 -4.17 21.11
N LYS A 241 -11.61 -4.70 21.61
CA LYS A 241 -11.54 -5.43 22.86
C LYS A 241 -11.98 -4.55 24.02
N ALA A 242 -11.40 -3.37 24.18
CA ALA A 242 -11.74 -2.43 25.24
C ALA A 242 -13.20 -1.96 25.13
N ALA A 243 -13.71 -1.67 23.92
CA ALA A 243 -15.11 -1.31 23.72
C ALA A 243 -16.08 -2.40 24.18
N ASN A 244 -15.71 -3.66 24.01
CA ASN A 244 -16.51 -4.79 24.51
C ASN A 244 -16.42 -4.93 26.02
N GLU A 245 -15.23 -4.81 26.60
CA GLU A 245 -14.99 -4.91 28.06
C GLU A 245 -15.71 -3.80 28.83
N PHE A 246 -15.68 -2.57 28.34
CA PHE A 246 -16.39 -1.42 28.95
C PHE A 246 -17.86 -1.32 28.54
N GLY A 247 -18.37 -2.25 27.73
CA GLY A 247 -19.77 -2.27 27.30
C GLY A 247 -20.16 -1.14 26.37
N VAL A 248 -19.22 -0.49 25.70
CA VAL A 248 -19.48 0.57 24.71
C VAL A 248 -20.33 0.05 23.56
N ASN A 249 -20.07 -1.18 23.11
CA ASN A 249 -20.81 -1.87 22.05
C ASN A 249 -22.30 -2.11 22.38
N LYS A 250 -22.74 -1.93 23.64
CA LYS A 250 -24.15 -2.01 24.03
C LYS A 250 -24.90 -0.70 23.78
N THR A 251 -24.18 0.42 23.69
CA THR A 251 -24.76 1.76 23.54
C THR A 251 -24.41 2.42 22.19
N MET A 252 -23.31 2.02 21.58
CA MET A 252 -22.85 2.53 20.29
C MET A 252 -22.53 1.35 19.37
N LYS A 253 -22.90 1.43 18.09
CA LYS A 253 -22.46 0.45 17.08
C LYS A 253 -21.03 0.77 16.68
N LEU A 254 -20.15 -0.24 16.71
CA LEU A 254 -18.78 -0.10 16.24
C LEU A 254 -18.73 -0.16 14.70
N ALA A 255 -18.07 0.81 14.09
CA ALA A 255 -17.76 0.83 12.67
C ALA A 255 -16.26 0.68 12.47
N GLY A 256 -15.80 -0.52 12.18
CA GLY A 256 -14.40 -0.77 11.83
C GLY A 256 -14.14 -0.30 10.41
N LEU A 257 -13.62 0.93 10.26
CA LEU A 257 -13.44 1.54 8.94
C LEU A 257 -12.30 0.90 8.15
N LEU A 258 -11.32 0.29 8.83
CA LEU A 258 -10.30 -0.56 8.24
C LEU A 258 -10.04 -1.76 9.16
N ILE A 259 -10.56 -2.89 8.79
CA ILE A 259 -10.38 -4.19 9.48
C ILE A 259 -10.05 -5.23 8.43
N PHE A 260 -9.10 -6.09 8.75
CA PHE A 260 -8.67 -7.18 7.88
C PHE A 260 -9.06 -8.55 8.42
N ILE A 261 -8.91 -9.56 7.57
CA ILE A 261 -9.14 -10.95 7.95
C ILE A 261 -8.27 -11.40 9.13
N ASN A 262 -7.05 -10.86 9.24
CA ASN A 262 -6.11 -11.11 10.33
C ASN A 262 -6.64 -10.54 11.66
N ASP A 263 -7.21 -9.33 11.64
CA ASP A 263 -7.81 -8.70 12.81
C ASP A 263 -9.03 -9.49 13.27
N THR A 264 -9.90 -9.89 12.33
CA THR A 264 -11.07 -10.72 12.60
C THR A 264 -10.65 -12.08 13.17
N HIS A 265 -9.55 -12.67 12.66
CA HIS A 265 -9.00 -13.91 13.20
C HIS A 265 -8.51 -13.75 14.65
N SER A 266 -7.81 -12.66 14.94
CA SER A 266 -7.26 -12.36 16.27
C SER A 266 -8.35 -12.04 17.31
N LEU A 267 -9.43 -11.34 16.88
CA LEU A 267 -10.56 -10.98 17.73
C LEU A 267 -11.57 -12.12 17.91
N GLY A 268 -11.67 -12.98 16.90
CA GLY A 268 -12.68 -14.02 16.83
C GLY A 268 -14.06 -13.50 16.36
N LEU A 269 -14.83 -14.41 15.77
CA LEU A 269 -16.16 -14.09 15.23
C LEU A 269 -17.15 -13.63 16.31
N GLN A 270 -16.98 -14.07 17.56
CA GLN A 270 -17.87 -13.68 18.66
C GLN A 270 -17.87 -12.16 18.90
N LEU A 271 -16.71 -11.50 18.79
CA LEU A 271 -16.58 -10.06 18.99
C LEU A 271 -16.87 -9.25 17.71
N THR A 272 -16.68 -9.84 16.54
CA THR A 272 -16.70 -9.11 15.27
C THR A 272 -17.94 -9.37 14.43
N GLN A 273 -18.77 -10.35 14.76
CA GLN A 273 -19.97 -10.71 13.99
C GLN A 273 -20.87 -9.52 13.69
N GLY A 274 -21.33 -9.41 12.45
CA GLY A 274 -22.20 -8.34 12.00
C GLY A 274 -21.51 -6.99 11.77
N MET A 275 -20.19 -6.91 11.98
CA MET A 275 -19.42 -5.73 11.59
C MET A 275 -19.32 -5.66 10.06
N TYR A 276 -19.50 -4.44 9.52
CA TYR A 276 -19.24 -4.16 8.11
C TYR A 276 -17.80 -3.72 7.92
N LEU A 277 -17.21 -4.14 6.81
CA LEU A 277 -15.89 -3.70 6.34
C LEU A 277 -15.89 -3.56 4.83
N THR A 278 -14.94 -2.79 4.31
CA THR A 278 -14.71 -2.65 2.87
C THR A 278 -13.30 -3.15 2.56
N ASP A 279 -13.20 -4.10 1.65
CA ASP A 279 -11.93 -4.73 1.26
C ASP A 279 -11.73 -4.65 -0.25
N GLY A 280 -10.50 -4.55 -0.71
CA GLY A 280 -10.13 -4.60 -2.13
C GLY A 280 -9.98 -6.01 -2.67
N TRP A 281 -9.87 -6.99 -1.78
CA TRP A 281 -9.69 -8.39 -2.13
C TRP A 281 -9.99 -9.31 -0.94
N TYR A 282 -10.55 -10.47 -1.21
CA TYR A 282 -10.79 -11.50 -0.21
C TYR A 282 -10.42 -12.87 -0.78
N TRP A 283 -9.79 -13.70 0.01
CA TRP A 283 -9.26 -14.98 -0.44
C TRP A 283 -10.32 -15.92 -1.04
N ASP A 284 -11.57 -15.80 -0.65
CA ASP A 284 -12.71 -16.65 -1.09
C ASP A 284 -13.66 -15.95 -2.06
N LEU A 285 -13.18 -14.94 -2.81
CA LEU A 285 -14.02 -14.26 -3.82
C LEU A 285 -14.32 -15.11 -5.04
N ASN A 286 -13.30 -15.80 -5.57
CA ASN A 286 -13.39 -16.61 -6.79
C ASN A 286 -12.29 -17.68 -6.82
N ASP A 287 -12.27 -18.50 -7.87
CA ASP A 287 -11.31 -19.61 -7.99
C ASP A 287 -9.87 -19.15 -8.06
N GLN A 288 -9.58 -18.01 -8.72
CA GLN A 288 -8.22 -17.48 -8.83
C GLN A 288 -7.71 -16.98 -7.49
N SER A 289 -8.54 -16.22 -6.74
CA SER A 289 -8.19 -15.75 -5.41
C SER A 289 -7.98 -16.94 -4.45
N ARG A 290 -8.85 -17.95 -4.48
CA ARG A 290 -8.68 -19.17 -3.69
C ARG A 290 -7.40 -19.93 -4.03
N ALA A 291 -7.11 -20.11 -5.30
CA ALA A 291 -5.92 -20.84 -5.76
C ALA A 291 -4.64 -20.15 -5.26
N TRP A 292 -4.54 -18.84 -5.41
CA TRP A 292 -3.39 -18.07 -4.95
C TRP A 292 -3.30 -18.07 -3.42
N ALA A 293 -4.40 -17.81 -2.72
CA ALA A 293 -4.45 -17.78 -1.26
C ALA A 293 -4.06 -19.12 -0.62
N ASN A 294 -4.48 -20.25 -1.21
CA ASN A 294 -4.10 -21.58 -0.71
C ASN A 294 -2.58 -21.81 -0.84
N ARG A 295 -1.94 -21.37 -1.92
CA ARG A 295 -0.47 -21.42 -2.07
C ARG A 295 0.23 -20.59 -1.00
N TYR A 296 -0.26 -19.37 -0.74
CA TYR A 296 0.23 -18.51 0.32
C TYR A 296 0.06 -19.16 1.70
N PHE A 297 -1.13 -19.71 1.99
CA PHE A 297 -1.42 -20.40 3.25
C PHE A 297 -0.50 -21.59 3.52
N MET A 298 -0.12 -22.34 2.49
CA MET A 298 0.84 -23.46 2.66
C MET A 298 2.18 -22.99 3.22
N LYS A 299 2.60 -21.75 2.91
CA LYS A 299 3.84 -21.14 3.35
C LYS A 299 3.72 -20.41 4.69
N MET A 300 2.70 -19.58 4.84
CA MET A 300 2.55 -18.68 5.98
C MET A 300 1.66 -19.22 7.11
N LYS A 301 0.86 -20.27 6.85
CA LYS A 301 -0.14 -20.85 7.78
C LYS A 301 -1.20 -19.84 8.26
N LYS A 302 -1.32 -18.73 7.54
CA LYS A 302 -2.35 -17.68 7.70
C LYS A 302 -2.93 -17.36 6.33
N MET A 303 -4.21 -16.98 6.25
CA MET A 303 -4.78 -16.45 5.01
C MET A 303 -4.28 -15.04 4.77
N PRO A 304 -4.02 -14.68 3.50
CA PRO A 304 -3.58 -13.35 3.14
C PRO A 304 -4.72 -12.34 3.23
N SER A 305 -4.38 -11.09 3.54
CA SER A 305 -5.23 -9.92 3.36
C SER A 305 -5.07 -9.33 1.95
N MET A 306 -5.80 -8.26 1.66
CA MET A 306 -5.61 -7.52 0.40
C MET A 306 -4.20 -6.92 0.26
N PHE A 307 -3.43 -6.77 1.34
CA PHE A 307 -2.06 -6.23 1.24
C PHE A 307 -1.10 -7.24 0.65
N GLN A 308 -1.00 -8.43 1.22
CA GLN A 308 -0.13 -9.46 0.67
C GLN A 308 -0.55 -9.85 -0.77
N ALA A 309 -1.87 -9.92 -1.02
CA ALA A 309 -2.36 -10.16 -2.37
C ALA A 309 -2.02 -9.00 -3.33
N GLY A 310 -2.14 -7.77 -2.85
CA GLY A 310 -1.79 -6.55 -3.59
C GLY A 310 -0.30 -6.44 -3.87
N ASP A 311 0.57 -6.77 -2.91
CA ASP A 311 2.03 -6.78 -3.09
C ASP A 311 2.46 -7.76 -4.18
N ALA A 312 1.91 -8.98 -4.13
CA ALA A 312 2.21 -9.98 -5.15
C ALA A 312 1.70 -9.56 -6.53
N SER A 313 0.48 -9.03 -6.63
CA SER A 313 -0.07 -8.51 -7.87
C SER A 313 0.75 -7.32 -8.40
N ALA A 314 1.06 -6.33 -7.56
CA ALA A 314 1.84 -5.14 -7.93
C ALA A 314 3.21 -5.51 -8.50
N VAL A 315 3.94 -6.40 -7.83
CA VAL A 315 5.25 -6.90 -8.31
C VAL A 315 5.08 -7.70 -9.59
N GLY A 316 4.09 -8.57 -9.67
CA GLY A 316 3.77 -9.33 -10.88
C GLY A 316 3.51 -8.42 -12.09
N GLN A 317 2.71 -7.35 -11.91
CA GLN A 317 2.44 -6.38 -12.98
C GLN A 317 3.68 -5.56 -13.35
N TYR A 318 4.51 -5.16 -12.38
CA TYR A 318 5.80 -4.52 -12.66
C TYR A 318 6.71 -5.41 -13.49
N LEU A 319 6.90 -6.67 -13.10
CA LEU A 319 7.75 -7.63 -13.83
C LEU A 319 7.21 -7.92 -15.24
N LYS A 320 5.87 -7.99 -15.38
CA LYS A 320 5.21 -8.09 -16.69
C LYS A 320 5.50 -6.87 -17.56
N ALA A 321 5.44 -5.66 -17.00
CA ALA A 321 5.78 -4.43 -17.71
C ALA A 321 7.25 -4.44 -18.15
N VAL A 322 8.19 -4.71 -17.24
CA VAL A 322 9.62 -4.81 -17.55
C VAL A 322 9.90 -5.83 -18.65
N LYS A 323 9.24 -6.99 -18.60
CA LYS A 323 9.36 -8.02 -19.65
C LYS A 323 8.88 -7.51 -21.01
N ALA A 324 7.77 -6.81 -21.04
CA ALA A 324 7.14 -6.35 -22.27
C ALA A 324 7.91 -5.19 -22.94
N VAL A 325 8.44 -4.24 -22.12
CA VAL A 325 9.20 -3.09 -22.66
C VAL A 325 10.68 -3.39 -22.84
N GLY A 326 11.19 -4.51 -22.29
CA GLY A 326 12.60 -4.91 -22.39
C GLY A 326 13.56 -4.09 -21.51
N SER A 327 13.02 -3.28 -20.58
CA SER A 327 13.79 -2.32 -19.78
C SER A 327 13.19 -2.12 -18.40
N THR A 328 14.00 -1.71 -17.39
CA THR A 328 13.54 -1.19 -16.10
C THR A 328 13.38 0.34 -16.10
N ASP A 329 13.47 0.98 -17.27
CA ASP A 329 13.27 2.43 -17.42
C ASP A 329 11.92 2.85 -16.86
N PRO A 330 11.87 3.75 -15.86
CA PRO A 330 10.64 4.08 -15.17
C PRO A 330 9.56 4.70 -16.04
N ASP A 331 9.94 5.52 -17.04
CA ASP A 331 8.97 6.17 -17.92
C ASP A 331 8.28 5.14 -18.81
N GLN A 332 9.04 4.18 -19.37
CA GLN A 332 8.50 3.10 -20.19
C GLN A 332 7.62 2.14 -19.38
N VAL A 333 8.06 1.79 -18.16
CA VAL A 333 7.31 0.91 -17.26
C VAL A 333 5.99 1.57 -16.83
N MET A 334 6.03 2.85 -16.41
CA MET A 334 4.82 3.58 -16.01
C MET A 334 3.86 3.79 -17.16
N ASP A 335 4.37 4.06 -18.38
CA ASP A 335 3.55 4.15 -19.59
C ASP A 335 2.86 2.82 -19.90
N TYR A 336 3.58 1.70 -19.81
CA TYR A 336 3.01 0.37 -19.97
C TYR A 336 1.90 0.09 -18.95
N LEU A 337 2.15 0.34 -17.66
CA LEU A 337 1.19 0.10 -16.58
C LEU A 337 -0.10 0.94 -16.74
N ARG A 338 0.00 2.17 -17.24
CA ARG A 338 -1.17 3.03 -17.51
C ARG A 338 -1.96 2.60 -18.75
N LYS A 339 -1.31 2.07 -19.76
CA LYS A 339 -1.95 1.68 -21.03
C LYS A 339 -2.56 0.29 -21.00
N ASN A 340 -2.13 -0.57 -20.09
CA ASN A 340 -2.54 -1.96 -20.04
C ASN A 340 -3.43 -2.24 -18.83
N ARG A 341 -4.51 -2.99 -19.05
CA ARG A 341 -5.38 -3.42 -17.96
C ARG A 341 -4.73 -4.50 -17.11
N ILE A 342 -4.99 -4.42 -15.83
CA ILE A 342 -4.54 -5.40 -14.85
C ILE A 342 -5.59 -6.51 -14.75
N ASN A 343 -5.17 -7.72 -15.06
CA ASN A 343 -6.00 -8.92 -14.96
C ASN A 343 -5.15 -10.03 -14.34
N ASP A 344 -5.47 -10.39 -13.10
CA ASP A 344 -4.82 -11.46 -12.36
C ASP A 344 -5.74 -11.93 -11.20
N PHE A 345 -5.18 -12.68 -10.24
CA PHE A 345 -5.91 -13.17 -9.07
C PHE A 345 -6.40 -12.05 -8.13
N PHE A 346 -5.81 -10.84 -8.21
CA PHE A 346 -6.19 -9.70 -7.38
C PHE A 346 -7.41 -8.97 -7.96
N THR A 347 -7.41 -8.71 -9.25
CA THR A 347 -8.51 -7.97 -9.90
C THR A 347 -8.68 -8.34 -11.37
N SER A 348 -9.89 -8.13 -11.87
CA SER A 348 -10.21 -8.13 -13.30
C SER A 348 -10.44 -6.70 -13.76
N ASN A 349 -9.85 -6.34 -14.92
CA ASN A 349 -9.99 -5.01 -15.53
C ASN A 349 -9.44 -3.82 -14.70
N GLY A 350 -8.48 -4.01 -13.81
CA GLY A 350 -7.82 -2.92 -13.10
C GLY A 350 -7.21 -1.90 -14.05
N VAL A 351 -7.30 -0.61 -13.72
CA VAL A 351 -6.82 0.51 -14.55
C VAL A 351 -5.98 1.45 -13.70
N VAL A 352 -4.77 1.76 -14.14
CA VAL A 352 -3.95 2.81 -13.52
C VAL A 352 -4.27 4.15 -14.18
N ARG A 353 -4.86 5.06 -13.40
CA ARG A 353 -5.23 6.42 -13.85
C ARG A 353 -4.01 7.36 -13.91
N PRO A 354 -4.16 8.54 -14.56
CA PRO A 354 -3.07 9.54 -14.59
C PRO A 354 -2.63 10.04 -13.21
N ASP A 355 -3.55 10.08 -12.22
CA ASP A 355 -3.27 10.45 -10.83
C ASP A 355 -2.52 9.36 -10.04
N GLY A 356 -2.28 8.20 -10.65
CA GLY A 356 -1.64 7.05 -10.02
C GLY A 356 -2.60 6.12 -9.25
N ARG A 357 -3.91 6.38 -9.19
CA ARG A 357 -4.86 5.43 -8.59
C ARG A 357 -5.05 4.20 -9.49
N MET A 358 -4.78 3.01 -8.98
CA MET A 358 -5.21 1.76 -9.60
C MET A 358 -6.68 1.52 -9.24
N VAL A 359 -7.57 1.71 -10.21
CA VAL A 359 -9.01 1.56 -10.06
C VAL A 359 -9.41 0.12 -10.29
N HIS A 360 -10.10 -0.45 -9.33
CA HIS A 360 -10.69 -1.79 -9.36
C HIS A 360 -11.92 -1.82 -8.45
N ASP A 361 -12.71 -2.88 -8.53
CA ASP A 361 -13.88 -3.06 -7.67
C ASP A 361 -13.45 -3.22 -6.20
N MET A 362 -14.27 -2.66 -5.31
CA MET A 362 -14.17 -2.85 -3.86
C MET A 362 -15.35 -3.68 -3.38
N TYR A 363 -15.19 -4.32 -2.24
CA TYR A 363 -16.16 -5.27 -1.71
C TYR A 363 -16.61 -4.86 -0.32
N LEU A 364 -17.91 -4.49 -0.20
CA LEU A 364 -18.55 -4.35 1.11
C LEU A 364 -18.87 -5.74 1.63
N MET A 365 -18.33 -6.06 2.78
CA MET A 365 -18.49 -7.35 3.43
C MET A 365 -19.08 -7.20 4.83
N GLU A 366 -19.70 -8.25 5.30
CA GLU A 366 -20.15 -8.39 6.68
C GLU A 366 -19.47 -9.60 7.32
N VAL A 367 -18.99 -9.43 8.55
CA VAL A 367 -18.41 -10.52 9.33
C VAL A 367 -19.51 -11.50 9.71
N LYS A 368 -19.32 -12.77 9.38
CA LYS A 368 -20.25 -13.88 9.68
C LYS A 368 -20.42 -14.08 11.18
N LYS A 369 -21.61 -14.57 11.56
CA LYS A 369 -21.80 -15.17 12.89
C LYS A 369 -20.99 -16.46 13.00
N PRO A 370 -20.60 -16.90 14.20
CA PRO A 370 -19.93 -18.18 14.38
C PRO A 370 -20.64 -19.37 13.74
N SER A 371 -21.99 -19.37 13.78
CA SER A 371 -22.83 -20.41 13.17
C SER A 371 -22.86 -20.41 11.64
N GLU A 372 -22.45 -19.31 11.00
CA GLU A 372 -22.41 -19.16 9.55
C GLU A 372 -21.05 -19.55 8.95
N SER A 373 -20.00 -19.56 9.75
CA SER A 373 -18.64 -19.95 9.35
C SER A 373 -18.54 -21.47 9.24
N LYS A 374 -18.18 -21.98 8.06
CA LYS A 374 -18.15 -23.42 7.75
C LYS A 374 -16.76 -24.04 7.86
N ARG A 375 -15.71 -23.24 7.92
CA ARG A 375 -14.30 -23.66 7.93
C ARG A 375 -13.41 -22.56 8.49
N PRO A 376 -12.18 -22.84 8.91
CA PRO A 376 -11.24 -21.81 9.33
C PRO A 376 -11.08 -20.73 8.24
N TRP A 377 -11.00 -19.46 8.65
CA TRP A 377 -10.87 -18.28 7.78
C TRP A 377 -12.10 -17.95 6.92
N ASP A 378 -13.19 -18.66 7.04
CA ASP A 378 -14.46 -18.36 6.37
C ASP A 378 -15.24 -17.31 7.20
N TYR A 379 -14.74 -16.08 7.22
CA TYR A 379 -15.22 -15.07 8.14
C TYR A 379 -16.17 -14.04 7.51
N TYR A 380 -16.15 -13.90 6.20
CA TYR A 380 -16.90 -12.82 5.53
C TYR A 380 -17.97 -13.35 4.59
N LYS A 381 -19.07 -12.62 4.51
CA LYS A 381 -20.04 -12.73 3.44
C LYS A 381 -20.02 -11.44 2.61
N LEU A 382 -20.02 -11.57 1.29
CA LEU A 382 -20.12 -10.45 0.37
C LEU A 382 -21.52 -9.85 0.46
N VAL A 383 -21.60 -8.55 0.77
CA VAL A 383 -22.86 -7.79 0.81
C VAL A 383 -23.08 -7.08 -0.52
N GLN A 384 -22.03 -6.43 -1.02
CA GLN A 384 -22.10 -5.64 -2.25
C GLN A 384 -20.73 -5.55 -2.91
N THR A 385 -20.67 -5.70 -4.23
CA THR A 385 -19.54 -5.24 -5.05
C THR A 385 -19.77 -3.77 -5.37
N ILE A 386 -18.78 -2.94 -5.05
CA ILE A 386 -18.79 -1.50 -5.34
C ILE A 386 -17.89 -1.30 -6.57
N PRO A 387 -18.46 -0.93 -7.72
CA PRO A 387 -17.66 -0.69 -8.93
C PRO A 387 -16.57 0.34 -8.67
N GLY A 388 -15.38 0.12 -9.23
CA GLY A 388 -14.22 0.98 -8.99
C GLY A 388 -14.48 2.47 -9.30
N GLU A 389 -15.30 2.76 -10.31
CA GLU A 389 -15.71 4.13 -10.65
C GLU A 389 -16.52 4.82 -9.53
N GLN A 390 -17.20 4.05 -8.70
CA GLN A 390 -17.99 4.55 -7.56
C GLN A 390 -17.18 4.53 -6.27
N ALA A 391 -16.18 3.65 -6.16
CA ALA A 391 -15.37 3.49 -4.96
C ALA A 391 -14.40 4.65 -4.75
N TYR A 392 -13.73 5.09 -5.81
CA TYR A 392 -12.65 6.08 -5.74
C TYR A 392 -13.10 7.49 -6.15
N MET A 393 -12.27 8.49 -5.84
CA MET A 393 -12.51 9.87 -6.23
C MET A 393 -12.68 9.99 -7.74
N THR A 394 -13.62 10.81 -8.17
CA THR A 394 -13.83 11.19 -9.57
C THR A 394 -12.81 12.26 -10.01
N LYS A 395 -12.73 12.52 -11.30
CA LYS A 395 -11.87 13.60 -11.84
C LYS A 395 -12.26 14.96 -11.26
N ALA A 396 -13.54 15.23 -11.10
CA ALA A 396 -14.04 16.49 -10.55
C ALA A 396 -13.66 16.71 -9.06
N GLU A 397 -13.48 15.64 -8.31
CA GLU A 397 -13.07 15.68 -6.91
C GLU A 397 -11.55 15.77 -6.74
N SER A 398 -10.78 15.41 -7.78
CA SER A 398 -9.32 15.32 -7.74
C SER A 398 -8.65 16.69 -7.81
N LYS A 399 -7.62 16.89 -6.98
CA LYS A 399 -6.71 18.03 -7.02
C LYS A 399 -5.38 17.69 -7.70
N CYS A 400 -5.21 16.45 -8.18
CA CYS A 400 -3.99 16.02 -8.84
C CYS A 400 -3.76 16.76 -10.15
N ALA A 401 -2.62 17.44 -10.27
CA ALA A 401 -2.25 18.19 -11.46
C ALA A 401 -2.07 17.32 -12.71
N LEU A 402 -1.81 16.02 -12.52
CA LEU A 402 -1.63 15.05 -13.61
C LEU A 402 -2.96 14.56 -14.21
N TRP A 403 -4.08 14.85 -13.57
CA TRP A 403 -5.41 14.37 -13.96
C TRP A 403 -6.38 15.55 -14.16
N LYS A 404 -6.00 16.50 -15.01
CA LYS A 404 -6.80 17.68 -15.39
C LYS A 404 -7.64 17.41 -16.63
#